data_6174650f9a79aa16c08f3c050edaa745
#
_entry.id   6174650f9a79aa16c08f3c050edaa745
#
_cell.length_a   1.000
_cell.length_b   1.000
_cell.length_c   1.000
_cell.angle_alpha   90.00
_cell.angle_beta   90.00
_cell.angle_gamma   90.00
#
_symmetry.space_group_name_H-M   'P 1'
#
loop_
_entity.id
_entity.type
_entity.pdbx_description
1 polymer ?
#
loop_
_entity_poly.entity_id
_entity_poly.type
_entity_poly.pdbx_seq_one_letter_code
_entity_poly.pdbx_strand_id
1 'polypeptide(L)'
;MDHITEVDNREGRVRALELLLSRQSVGMLEEPAPQGAELDLILDAGLRAPDHGRLRPWRFVLIRGDERLAWGERLAEAAQARDLATAQMLGDRYRAWVRRTPLLIAVGAEIRADHKIPEIEQVLSVGAAAMNMLNAIHMLGYGGMWVTGVNTYDPRLNALLGFEAPSRLVGFLAVGTPKAMPRVERPSRAAHTTAWSS
;
A
#
# COMPACT_ATOMS: atom_id res chain seq x y z
N MET A 1 -20.25 -18.29 -8.87
CA MET A 1 -21.05 -18.64 -7.66
C MET A 1 -20.06 -19.21 -6.67
N ASP A 2 -19.61 -18.34 -5.78
CA ASP A 2 -18.40 -18.56 -5.00
C ASP A 2 -18.75 -19.33 -3.74
N HIS A 3 -18.37 -20.58 -3.71
CA HIS A 3 -18.39 -21.38 -2.50
C HIS A 3 -17.30 -20.85 -1.56
N ILE A 4 -17.66 -19.85 -0.74
CA ILE A 4 -16.99 -19.67 0.54
C ILE A 4 -17.43 -20.86 1.36
N THR A 5 -16.66 -21.94 1.31
CA THR A 5 -16.81 -23.07 2.23
C THR A 5 -16.73 -22.49 3.65
N GLU A 6 -17.75 -22.70 4.44
CA GLU A 6 -17.80 -22.37 5.86
C GLU A 6 -16.54 -22.92 6.54
N VAL A 7 -15.57 -22.03 6.80
CA VAL A 7 -14.49 -22.34 7.74
C VAL A 7 -15.10 -22.24 9.13
N ASP A 8 -15.88 -23.25 9.51
CA ASP A 8 -16.49 -23.36 10.83
C ASP A 8 -15.53 -23.98 11.84
N ASN A 9 -14.29 -23.51 11.83
CA ASN A 9 -13.28 -23.92 12.79
C ASN A 9 -12.76 -22.71 13.58
N ARG A 10 -13.10 -22.67 14.86
CA ARG A 10 -12.63 -21.62 15.79
C ARG A 10 -11.11 -21.52 15.80
N GLU A 11 -10.39 -22.64 15.72
CA GLU A 11 -8.92 -22.67 15.68
C GLU A 11 -8.38 -21.98 14.42
N GLY A 12 -8.98 -22.24 13.26
CA GLY A 12 -8.60 -21.56 12.01
C GLY A 12 -8.82 -20.04 12.07
N ARG A 13 -9.91 -19.60 12.71
CA ARG A 13 -10.19 -18.16 12.91
C ARG A 13 -9.18 -17.52 13.85
N VAL A 14 -8.81 -18.20 14.94
CA VAL A 14 -7.78 -17.72 15.88
C VAL A 14 -6.44 -17.62 15.17
N ARG A 15 -6.03 -18.62 14.40
CA ARG A 15 -4.80 -18.60 13.62
C ARG A 15 -4.77 -17.48 12.58
N ALA A 16 -5.88 -17.20 11.93
CA ALA A 16 -5.99 -16.06 11.00
C ALA A 16 -5.79 -14.71 11.72
N LEU A 17 -6.33 -14.57 12.94
CA LEU A 17 -6.12 -13.38 13.78
C LEU A 17 -4.66 -13.27 14.24
N GLU A 18 -4.00 -14.36 14.60
CA GLU A 18 -2.58 -14.38 14.96
C GLU A 18 -1.71 -13.90 13.79
N LEU A 19 -2.00 -14.35 12.58
CA LEU A 19 -1.33 -13.87 11.36
C LEU A 19 -1.54 -12.36 11.17
N LEU A 20 -2.77 -11.87 11.29
CA LEU A 20 -3.07 -10.44 11.20
C LEU A 20 -2.33 -9.64 12.27
N LEU A 21 -2.29 -10.12 13.51
CA LEU A 21 -1.63 -9.45 14.64
C LEU A 21 -0.09 -9.49 14.52
N SER A 22 0.48 -10.48 13.83
CA SER A 22 1.91 -10.59 13.60
C SER A 22 2.42 -9.65 12.50
N ARG A 23 1.53 -9.12 11.63
CA ARG A 23 1.92 -8.23 10.54
C ARG A 23 2.76 -7.04 11.01
N GLN A 24 3.79 -6.76 10.29
CA GLN A 24 4.63 -5.57 10.48
C GLN A 24 5.12 -5.03 9.13
N SER A 25 5.56 -3.79 9.11
CA SER A 25 6.17 -3.20 7.91
C SER A 25 7.57 -3.76 7.71
N VAL A 26 7.86 -4.26 6.50
CA VAL A 26 9.14 -4.81 6.11
C VAL A 26 9.67 -4.02 4.92
N GLY A 27 10.78 -3.29 5.11
CA GLY A 27 11.37 -2.45 4.07
C GLY A 27 12.61 -3.07 3.40
N MET A 28 13.20 -4.12 3.98
CA MET A 28 14.29 -4.88 3.39
C MET A 28 13.71 -6.06 2.61
N LEU A 29 13.55 -5.84 1.31
CA LEU A 29 12.87 -6.76 0.39
C LEU A 29 13.84 -7.25 -0.69
N GLU A 30 13.57 -8.46 -1.20
CA GLU A 30 14.25 -9.04 -2.35
C GLU A 30 13.28 -9.87 -3.19
N GLU A 31 13.71 -10.34 -4.36
CA GLU A 31 12.93 -11.27 -5.18
C GLU A 31 12.75 -12.65 -4.48
N PRO A 32 11.65 -13.36 -4.76
CA PRO A 32 10.57 -13.00 -5.66
C PRO A 32 9.54 -12.08 -5.02
N ALA A 33 8.77 -11.36 -5.87
CA ALA A 33 7.52 -10.74 -5.48
C ALA A 33 6.32 -11.64 -5.82
N PRO A 34 5.13 -11.42 -5.21
CA PRO A 34 3.92 -12.13 -5.60
C PRO A 34 3.57 -11.89 -7.06
N GLN A 35 3.12 -12.93 -7.75
CA GLN A 35 2.68 -12.89 -9.15
C GLN A 35 1.54 -13.86 -9.40
N GLY A 36 0.87 -13.75 -10.55
CA GLY A 36 -0.25 -14.62 -10.91
C GLY A 36 -1.32 -14.63 -9.83
N ALA A 37 -1.78 -15.81 -9.45
CA ALA A 37 -2.87 -15.99 -8.49
C ALA A 37 -2.61 -15.36 -7.10
N GLU A 38 -1.36 -15.31 -6.64
CA GLU A 38 -1.05 -14.66 -5.36
C GLU A 38 -1.22 -13.15 -5.44
N LEU A 39 -0.79 -12.52 -6.54
CA LEU A 39 -1.01 -11.10 -6.77
C LEU A 39 -2.50 -10.79 -6.92
N ASP A 40 -3.24 -11.64 -7.62
CA ASP A 40 -4.69 -11.49 -7.77
C ASP A 40 -5.39 -11.53 -6.41
N LEU A 41 -5.03 -12.47 -5.51
CA LEU A 41 -5.56 -12.51 -4.14
C LEU A 41 -5.27 -11.23 -3.34
N ILE A 42 -4.09 -10.65 -3.51
CA ILE A 42 -3.72 -9.38 -2.85
C ILE A 42 -4.60 -8.24 -3.36
N LEU A 43 -4.79 -8.14 -4.67
CA LEU A 43 -5.64 -7.11 -5.28
C LEU A 43 -7.10 -7.30 -4.87
N ASP A 44 -7.61 -8.52 -4.88
CA ASP A 44 -8.97 -8.86 -4.45
C ASP A 44 -9.20 -8.52 -2.98
N ALA A 45 -8.22 -8.73 -2.11
CA ALA A 45 -8.30 -8.31 -0.71
C ALA A 45 -8.49 -6.79 -0.59
N GLY A 46 -7.81 -6.01 -1.42
CA GLY A 46 -8.00 -4.55 -1.51
C GLY A 46 -9.43 -4.18 -1.87
N LEU A 47 -10.05 -4.91 -2.80
CA LEU A 47 -11.42 -4.67 -3.25
C LEU A 47 -12.50 -5.01 -2.19
N ARG A 48 -12.12 -5.63 -1.06
CA ARG A 48 -13.02 -5.91 0.09
C ARG A 48 -13.06 -4.80 1.12
N ALA A 49 -12.37 -3.68 0.88
CA ALA A 49 -12.42 -2.54 1.78
C ALA A 49 -13.86 -1.98 1.92
N PRO A 50 -14.24 -1.50 3.11
CA PRO A 50 -15.52 -0.82 3.28
C PRO A 50 -15.55 0.46 2.47
N ASP A 51 -16.68 0.74 1.84
CA ASP A 51 -16.84 1.84 0.91
C ASP A 51 -18.24 2.46 1.04
N HIS A 52 -18.29 3.65 1.59
CA HIS A 52 -19.55 4.38 1.74
C HIS A 52 -20.13 4.73 0.35
N GLY A 53 -21.35 4.30 0.12
CA GLY A 53 -22.09 4.57 -1.12
C GLY A 53 -21.61 3.80 -2.35
N ARG A 54 -20.74 2.84 -2.19
CA ARG A 54 -20.20 1.99 -3.27
C ARG A 54 -19.54 2.79 -4.40
N LEU A 55 -18.76 3.82 -4.02
CA LEU A 55 -18.04 4.66 -4.96
C LEU A 55 -16.85 3.95 -5.61
N ARG A 56 -16.29 2.95 -4.90
CA ARG A 56 -15.13 2.16 -5.33
C ARG A 56 -13.95 3.05 -5.72
N PRO A 57 -13.47 3.90 -4.80
CA PRO A 57 -12.53 4.97 -5.13
C PRO A 57 -11.10 4.50 -5.32
N TRP A 58 -10.78 3.26 -4.95
CA TRP A 58 -9.43 2.71 -5.07
C TRP A 58 -9.04 2.42 -6.51
N ARG A 59 -7.79 2.78 -6.85
CA ARG A 59 -7.13 2.43 -8.10
C ARG A 59 -5.73 1.92 -7.78
N PHE A 60 -5.30 0.87 -8.48
CA PHE A 60 -3.99 0.26 -8.26
C PHE A 60 -3.20 0.28 -9.56
N VAL A 61 -1.94 0.77 -9.51
CA VAL A 61 -1.02 0.72 -10.63
C VAL A 61 0.18 -0.13 -10.23
N LEU A 62 0.44 -1.19 -10.98
CA LEU A 62 1.54 -2.12 -10.73
C LEU A 62 2.79 -1.66 -11.46
N ILE A 63 3.90 -1.50 -10.73
CA ILE A 63 5.21 -1.11 -11.26
C ILE A 63 6.18 -2.24 -10.95
N ARG A 64 6.60 -2.99 -11.97
CA ARG A 64 7.44 -4.20 -11.83
C ARG A 64 8.41 -4.33 -13.00
N GLY A 65 9.36 -5.27 -12.88
CA GLY A 65 10.35 -5.47 -13.93
C GLY A 65 11.16 -4.20 -14.20
N ASP A 66 11.43 -3.90 -15.46
CA ASP A 66 12.21 -2.73 -15.88
C ASP A 66 11.47 -1.40 -15.66
N GLU A 67 10.14 -1.42 -15.57
CA GLU A 67 9.33 -0.23 -15.27
C GLU A 67 9.66 0.36 -13.90
N ARG A 68 10.17 -0.44 -12.96
CA ARG A 68 10.67 0.06 -11.67
C ARG A 68 11.87 0.99 -11.86
N LEU A 69 12.77 0.63 -12.77
CA LEU A 69 13.96 1.45 -13.05
C LEU A 69 13.56 2.77 -13.71
N ALA A 70 12.66 2.71 -14.68
CA ALA A 70 12.09 3.90 -15.30
C ALA A 70 11.39 4.79 -14.25
N TRP A 71 10.64 4.19 -13.33
CA TRP A 71 10.00 4.93 -12.24
C TRP A 71 11.04 5.58 -11.31
N GLY A 72 12.15 4.90 -11.02
CA GLY A 72 13.26 5.48 -10.25
C GLY A 72 13.85 6.73 -10.87
N GLU A 73 13.96 6.79 -12.20
CA GLU A 73 14.39 8.00 -12.92
C GLU A 73 13.35 9.12 -12.79
N ARG A 74 12.04 8.84 -12.89
CA ARG A 74 11.00 9.87 -12.67
C ARG A 74 11.04 10.45 -11.26
N LEU A 75 11.31 9.61 -10.25
CA LEU A 75 11.50 10.09 -8.87
C LEU A 75 12.74 10.98 -8.74
N ALA A 76 13.84 10.65 -9.43
CA ALA A 76 15.06 11.44 -9.43
C ALA A 76 14.86 12.79 -10.15
N GLU A 77 14.20 12.81 -11.30
CA GLU A 77 13.83 14.03 -12.03
C GLU A 77 12.95 14.93 -11.17
N ALA A 78 11.97 14.37 -10.47
CA ALA A 78 11.12 15.12 -9.55
C ALA A 78 11.90 15.69 -8.37
N ALA A 79 12.90 14.99 -7.84
CA ALA A 79 13.78 15.49 -6.80
C ALA A 79 14.62 16.69 -7.32
N GLN A 80 15.18 16.57 -8.52
CA GLN A 80 15.95 17.62 -9.17
C GLN A 80 15.12 18.89 -9.38
N ALA A 81 13.89 18.75 -9.81
CA ALA A 81 12.98 19.88 -10.04
C ALA A 81 12.54 20.58 -8.74
N ARG A 82 12.61 19.88 -7.59
CA ARG A 82 12.27 20.46 -6.27
C ARG A 82 13.43 21.18 -5.62
N ASP A 83 14.60 20.58 -5.62
CA ASP A 83 15.78 21.13 -4.94
C ASP A 83 17.08 20.57 -5.55
N LEU A 84 17.81 21.42 -6.23
CA LEU A 84 19.09 21.07 -6.86
C LEU A 84 20.18 20.69 -5.85
N ALA A 85 20.14 21.24 -4.64
CA ALA A 85 21.17 20.99 -3.62
C ALA A 85 21.15 19.55 -3.11
N THR A 86 19.98 18.93 -3.05
CA THR A 86 19.80 17.54 -2.58
C THR A 86 19.50 16.55 -3.70
N ALA A 87 19.37 17.01 -4.94
CA ALA A 87 18.92 16.25 -6.09
C ALA A 87 19.72 14.97 -6.33
N GLN A 88 21.04 15.06 -6.33
CA GLN A 88 21.91 13.90 -6.58
C GLN A 88 21.70 12.83 -5.51
N MET A 89 21.79 13.20 -4.24
CA MET A 89 21.63 12.27 -3.11
C MET A 89 20.25 11.61 -3.11
N LEU A 90 19.18 12.38 -3.32
CA LEU A 90 17.81 11.85 -3.36
C LEU A 90 17.59 10.99 -4.59
N GLY A 91 18.09 11.38 -5.76
CA GLY A 91 18.01 10.60 -6.98
C GLY A 91 18.66 9.23 -6.83
N ASP A 92 19.87 9.17 -6.30
CA ASP A 92 20.58 7.91 -6.07
C ASP A 92 19.85 7.02 -5.05
N ARG A 93 19.27 7.64 -4.00
CA ARG A 93 18.45 6.93 -3.01
C ARG A 93 17.19 6.33 -3.65
N TYR A 94 16.50 7.04 -4.53
CA TYR A 94 15.30 6.54 -5.21
C TYR A 94 15.64 5.42 -6.19
N ARG A 95 16.69 5.57 -7.00
CA ARG A 95 17.19 4.52 -7.90
C ARG A 95 17.55 3.25 -7.12
N ALA A 96 18.25 3.39 -6.00
CA ALA A 96 18.61 2.26 -5.14
C ALA A 96 17.38 1.62 -4.51
N TRP A 97 16.38 2.40 -4.11
CA TRP A 97 15.14 1.90 -3.52
C TRP A 97 14.33 1.07 -4.52
N VAL A 98 14.09 1.56 -5.74
CA VAL A 98 13.31 0.82 -6.75
C VAL A 98 14.02 -0.45 -7.23
N ARG A 99 15.35 -0.45 -7.26
CA ARG A 99 16.14 -1.65 -7.63
C ARG A 99 15.96 -2.80 -6.65
N ARG A 100 15.93 -2.49 -5.35
CA ARG A 100 15.78 -3.51 -4.29
C ARG A 100 14.33 -3.86 -3.95
N THR A 101 13.35 -3.16 -4.51
CA THR A 101 11.93 -3.40 -4.26
C THR A 101 11.33 -4.14 -5.45
N PRO A 102 11.03 -5.44 -5.35
CA PRO A 102 10.61 -6.26 -6.49
C PRO A 102 9.32 -5.82 -7.15
N LEU A 103 8.35 -5.34 -6.36
CA LEU A 103 7.05 -4.85 -6.82
C LEU A 103 6.69 -3.59 -6.06
N LEU A 104 6.25 -2.57 -6.79
CA LEU A 104 5.56 -1.41 -6.23
C LEU A 104 4.11 -1.43 -6.71
N ILE A 105 3.19 -1.23 -5.78
CA ILE A 105 1.78 -1.02 -6.09
C ILE A 105 1.46 0.42 -5.71
N ALA A 106 1.27 1.29 -6.70
CA ALA A 106 0.76 2.63 -6.45
C ALA A 106 -0.72 2.53 -6.10
N VAL A 107 -1.09 3.10 -4.96
CA VAL A 107 -2.46 3.09 -4.44
C VAL A 107 -3.02 4.50 -4.57
N GLY A 108 -3.99 4.67 -5.45
CA GLY A 108 -4.63 5.94 -5.75
C GLY A 108 -6.08 5.99 -5.32
N ALA A 109 -6.53 7.21 -5.07
CA ALA A 109 -7.93 7.54 -4.79
C ALA A 109 -8.52 8.30 -5.98
N GLU A 110 -9.50 7.71 -6.65
CA GLU A 110 -10.34 8.41 -7.61
C GLU A 110 -11.43 9.17 -6.87
N ILE A 111 -11.26 10.47 -6.79
CA ILE A 111 -12.11 11.35 -5.99
C ILE A 111 -13.25 11.91 -6.83
N ARG A 112 -14.48 11.78 -6.32
CA ARG A 112 -15.67 12.45 -6.82
C ARG A 112 -15.94 13.68 -5.97
N ALA A 113 -15.40 14.84 -6.36
CA ALA A 113 -15.41 16.07 -5.57
C ALA A 113 -16.85 16.57 -5.27
N ASP A 114 -17.76 16.49 -6.25
CA ASP A 114 -19.13 16.99 -6.13
C ASP A 114 -20.12 15.94 -5.58
N HIS A 115 -19.61 14.85 -5.02
CA HIS A 115 -20.46 13.80 -4.47
C HIS A 115 -20.86 14.12 -3.02
N LYS A 116 -22.09 13.69 -2.61
CA LYS A 116 -22.59 13.85 -1.23
C LYS A 116 -21.72 13.17 -0.16
N ILE A 117 -20.94 12.16 -0.55
CA ILE A 117 -20.00 11.47 0.36
C ILE A 117 -18.72 12.28 0.39
N PRO A 118 -18.30 12.75 1.57
CA PRO A 118 -17.11 13.58 1.72
C PRO A 118 -15.84 12.92 1.17
N GLU A 119 -14.94 13.72 0.63
CA GLU A 119 -13.67 13.28 0.09
C GLU A 119 -12.85 12.45 1.08
N ILE A 120 -12.85 12.85 2.36
CA ILE A 120 -12.11 12.14 3.41
C ILE A 120 -12.57 10.68 3.54
N GLU A 121 -13.86 10.39 3.39
CA GLU A 121 -14.37 9.03 3.47
C GLU A 121 -13.95 8.20 2.26
N GLN A 122 -13.86 8.83 1.07
CA GLN A 122 -13.35 8.19 -0.14
C GLN A 122 -11.86 7.82 0.05
N VAL A 123 -11.04 8.71 0.60
CA VAL A 123 -9.62 8.45 0.91
C VAL A 123 -9.47 7.38 1.99
N LEU A 124 -10.30 7.39 3.04
CA LEU A 124 -10.27 6.37 4.10
C LEU A 124 -10.59 4.97 3.55
N SER A 125 -11.54 4.85 2.61
CA SER A 125 -11.81 3.59 1.89
C SER A 125 -10.56 3.06 1.18
N VAL A 126 -9.78 3.95 0.54
CA VAL A 126 -8.52 3.58 -0.12
C VAL A 126 -7.46 3.16 0.91
N GLY A 127 -7.40 3.84 2.06
CA GLY A 127 -6.54 3.44 3.17
C GLY A 127 -6.88 2.05 3.72
N ALA A 128 -8.18 1.75 3.85
CA ALA A 128 -8.64 0.41 4.23
C ALA A 128 -8.28 -0.64 3.18
N ALA A 129 -8.37 -0.32 1.87
CA ALA A 129 -7.93 -1.20 0.80
C ALA A 129 -6.42 -1.49 0.89
N ALA A 130 -5.59 -0.46 1.09
CA ALA A 130 -4.15 -0.62 1.27
C ALA A 130 -3.82 -1.53 2.47
N MET A 131 -4.55 -1.38 3.58
CA MET A 131 -4.35 -2.23 4.77
C MET A 131 -4.75 -3.69 4.51
N ASN A 132 -5.88 -3.94 3.82
CA ASN A 132 -6.28 -5.28 3.42
C ASN A 132 -5.22 -5.95 2.54
N MET A 133 -4.68 -5.22 1.56
CA MET A 133 -3.59 -5.71 0.71
C MET A 133 -2.34 -6.05 1.51
N LEU A 134 -1.93 -5.20 2.46
CA LEU A 134 -0.78 -5.47 3.34
C LEU A 134 -0.99 -6.70 4.21
N ASN A 135 -2.21 -6.95 4.68
CA ASN A 135 -2.56 -8.16 5.42
C ASN A 135 -2.46 -9.40 4.52
N ALA A 136 -2.99 -9.33 3.29
CA ALA A 136 -2.90 -10.43 2.32
C ALA A 136 -1.44 -10.73 1.95
N ILE A 137 -0.63 -9.70 1.68
CA ILE A 137 0.81 -9.82 1.43
C ILE A 137 1.49 -10.59 2.58
N HIS A 138 1.21 -10.19 3.82
CA HIS A 138 1.80 -10.83 5.00
C HIS A 138 1.32 -12.28 5.17
N MET A 139 0.02 -12.54 4.99
CA MET A 139 -0.56 -13.89 5.11
C MET A 139 -0.03 -14.87 4.06
N LEU A 140 0.38 -14.36 2.89
CA LEU A 140 1.03 -15.12 1.83
C LEU A 140 2.54 -15.31 2.06
N GLY A 141 3.10 -14.79 3.18
CA GLY A 141 4.51 -14.91 3.53
C GLY A 141 5.42 -13.87 2.92
N TYR A 142 4.88 -12.88 2.21
CA TYR A 142 5.64 -11.76 1.67
C TYR A 142 5.82 -10.62 2.67
N GLY A 143 6.82 -9.78 2.43
CA GLY A 143 7.03 -8.53 3.12
C GLY A 143 6.34 -7.37 2.39
N GLY A 144 5.79 -6.45 3.16
CA GLY A 144 5.17 -5.27 2.62
C GLY A 144 5.37 -4.03 3.50
N MET A 145 5.49 -2.87 2.86
CA MET A 145 5.57 -1.58 3.54
C MET A 145 4.79 -0.53 2.77
N TRP A 146 3.94 0.21 3.47
CA TRP A 146 3.30 1.40 2.90
C TRP A 146 4.28 2.57 2.96
N VAL A 147 4.62 3.10 1.80
CA VAL A 147 5.58 4.20 1.62
C VAL A 147 4.85 5.44 1.13
N THR A 148 5.07 6.54 1.82
CA THR A 148 4.64 7.87 1.43
C THR A 148 5.84 8.83 1.41
N GLY A 149 5.61 10.10 1.30
CA GLY A 149 6.63 11.14 1.30
C GLY A 149 6.33 12.19 0.24
N VAL A 150 7.25 13.11 0.03
CA VAL A 150 7.04 14.25 -0.88
C VAL A 150 6.64 13.84 -2.30
N ASN A 151 7.08 12.68 -2.75
CA ASN A 151 6.75 12.15 -4.07
C ASN A 151 5.27 11.76 -4.21
N THR A 152 4.62 11.34 -3.12
CA THR A 152 3.18 11.03 -3.10
C THR A 152 2.32 12.27 -3.41
N TYR A 153 2.82 13.44 -3.05
CA TYR A 153 2.12 14.71 -3.22
C TYR A 153 2.58 15.53 -4.43
N ASP A 154 3.49 14.99 -5.25
CA ASP A 154 3.95 15.67 -6.47
C ASP A 154 2.92 15.45 -7.60
N PRO A 155 2.24 16.51 -8.08
CA PRO A 155 1.18 16.37 -9.07
C PRO A 155 1.69 15.81 -10.41
N ARG A 156 2.97 16.03 -10.75
CA ARG A 156 3.58 15.50 -11.97
C ARG A 156 3.70 13.99 -11.89
N LEU A 157 4.14 13.46 -10.72
CA LEU A 157 4.22 12.02 -10.49
C LEU A 157 2.83 11.38 -10.38
N ASN A 158 1.86 12.09 -9.80
CA ASN A 158 0.46 11.64 -9.79
C ASN A 158 -0.09 11.50 -11.21
N ALA A 159 0.11 12.50 -12.06
CA ALA A 159 -0.34 12.48 -13.46
C ALA A 159 0.27 11.33 -14.26
N LEU A 160 1.57 11.01 -14.06
CA LEU A 160 2.23 9.86 -14.70
C LEU A 160 1.61 8.52 -14.33
N LEU A 161 0.95 8.43 -13.18
CA LEU A 161 0.24 7.24 -12.72
C LEU A 161 -1.27 7.27 -13.04
N GLY A 162 -1.72 8.32 -13.74
CA GLY A 162 -3.14 8.51 -14.09
C GLY A 162 -4.00 9.09 -12.96
N PHE A 163 -3.36 9.72 -11.95
CA PHE A 163 -4.06 10.37 -10.83
C PHE A 163 -3.99 11.89 -10.96
N GLU A 164 -4.87 12.46 -11.77
CA GLU A 164 -5.03 13.91 -11.88
C GLU A 164 -6.06 14.43 -10.87
N ALA A 165 -5.85 15.66 -10.39
CA ALA A 165 -6.77 16.31 -9.45
C ALA A 165 -8.23 16.29 -9.95
N PRO A 166 -9.20 16.00 -9.09
CA PRO A 166 -9.14 15.85 -7.64
C PRO A 166 -8.60 14.48 -7.17
N SER A 167 -8.43 13.50 -8.09
CA SER A 167 -7.84 12.20 -7.79
C SER A 167 -6.37 12.33 -7.40
N ARG A 168 -5.89 11.42 -6.57
CA ARG A 168 -4.53 11.52 -6.02
C ARG A 168 -3.94 10.17 -5.64
N LEU A 169 -2.63 10.11 -5.66
CA LEU A 169 -1.88 9.03 -5.07
C LEU A 169 -1.99 9.08 -3.53
N VAL A 170 -2.26 7.95 -2.89
CA VAL A 170 -2.33 7.80 -1.43
C VAL A 170 -1.01 7.23 -0.88
N GLY A 171 -0.26 6.54 -1.72
CA GLY A 171 1.05 5.99 -1.41
C GLY A 171 1.41 4.80 -2.27
N PHE A 172 2.53 4.18 -1.94
CA PHE A 172 3.00 2.95 -2.59
C PHE A 172 3.05 1.81 -1.57
N LEU A 173 2.65 0.62 -1.98
CA LEU A 173 3.00 -0.60 -1.28
C LEU A 173 4.27 -1.15 -1.93
N ALA A 174 5.37 -1.17 -1.18
CA ALA A 174 6.60 -1.86 -1.54
C ALA A 174 6.45 -3.32 -1.13
N VAL A 175 6.61 -4.27 -2.07
CA VAL A 175 6.28 -5.68 -1.86
C VAL A 175 7.42 -6.57 -2.39
N GLY A 176 7.72 -7.64 -1.66
CA GLY A 176 8.71 -8.63 -2.04
C GLY A 176 8.92 -9.68 -0.94
N THR A 177 9.91 -10.53 -1.10
CA THR A 177 10.32 -11.48 -0.07
C THR A 177 11.09 -10.76 1.04
N PRO A 178 10.78 -10.98 2.33
CA PRO A 178 11.53 -10.38 3.44
C PRO A 178 12.97 -10.87 3.48
N LYS A 179 13.93 -9.97 3.33
CA LYS A 179 15.35 -10.27 3.55
C LYS A 179 15.71 -10.35 5.03
N ALA A 180 15.03 -9.55 5.84
CA ALA A 180 15.14 -9.55 7.29
C ALA A 180 13.83 -9.06 7.90
N MET A 181 13.47 -9.65 9.04
CA MET A 181 12.29 -9.23 9.81
C MET A 181 12.72 -8.24 10.88
N PRO A 182 12.17 -7.01 10.89
CA PRO A 182 12.48 -6.04 11.92
C PRO A 182 11.88 -6.48 13.27
N ARG A 183 12.56 -6.10 14.37
CA ARG A 183 11.94 -6.18 15.69
C ARG A 183 11.10 -4.92 15.92
N VAL A 184 9.81 -5.11 16.19
CA VAL A 184 8.86 -4.02 16.41
C VAL A 184 8.23 -4.18 17.77
N GLU A 185 8.35 -3.15 18.60
CA GLU A 185 7.59 -3.05 19.84
C GLU A 185 6.11 -2.81 19.53
N ARG A 186 5.24 -3.54 20.21
CA ARG A 186 3.79 -3.41 20.01
C ARG A 186 3.21 -2.46 21.05
N PRO A 187 2.34 -1.51 20.65
CA PRO A 187 1.70 -0.60 21.59
C PRO A 187 0.75 -1.35 22.52
N SER A 188 0.63 -0.85 23.75
CA SER A 188 -0.37 -1.34 24.70
C SER A 188 -1.78 -0.90 24.29
N ARG A 189 -2.75 -1.81 24.32
CA ARG A 189 -4.16 -1.46 24.11
C ARG A 189 -4.67 -0.40 25.07
N ALA A 190 -4.24 -0.45 26.33
CA ALA A 190 -4.68 0.48 27.36
C ALA A 190 -4.37 1.95 27.03
N ALA A 191 -3.27 2.19 26.30
CA ALA A 191 -2.89 3.55 25.86
C ALA A 191 -3.76 4.10 24.71
N HIS A 192 -4.56 3.24 24.08
CA HIS A 192 -5.31 3.59 22.85
C HIS A 192 -6.80 3.27 22.94
N THR A 193 -7.29 2.90 24.14
CA THR A 193 -8.69 2.50 24.32
C THR A 193 -9.25 3.16 25.56
N THR A 194 -10.39 3.80 25.44
CA THR A 194 -11.13 4.39 26.54
C THR A 194 -12.57 3.90 26.48
N ALA A 195 -13.13 3.48 27.62
CA ALA A 195 -14.54 3.19 27.74
C ALA A 195 -15.32 4.52 27.82
N TRP A 196 -16.37 4.64 27.03
CA TRP A 196 -17.28 5.77 27.19
C TRP A 196 -18.11 5.56 28.46
N SER A 197 -18.16 6.61 29.31
CA SER A 197 -19.05 6.69 30.48
C SER A 197 -19.82 8.00 30.41
N SER A 198 -21.14 7.95 30.59
CA SER A 198 -22.02 9.12 30.73
C SER A 198 -21.89 9.75 32.09
#